data_809722d5b3c0fbf4aa8d94d2d49c0f00
#
_entry.id   809722d5b3c0fbf4aa8d94d2d49c0f00
#
_cell.length_a   1.000
_cell.length_b   1.000
_cell.length_c   1.000
_cell.angle_alpha   90.00
_cell.angle_beta   90.00
_cell.angle_gamma   90.00
#
_symmetry.space_group_name_H-M   'P 1'
#
loop_
_entity.id
_entity.type
_entity.pdbx_description
1 polymer ?
#
loop_
_entity_poly.entity_id
_entity_poly.type
_entity_poly.pdbx_seq_one_letter_code
_entity_poly.pdbx_strand_id
1 'polypeptide(L)'
;MSLTANILATFLIALSALGWLVIPRTSAPRRILAAAGLVALTTAAVIHVVGSPLEPSFVAQGAGLRLWQQLIVSAWWLLAAQLAIETGELVLLRGALSREGRLFADLLAGLVYLAVGLTIASMVFAVPIGGLVATSGVIAIVLGLALQNTLADVFAGIAVGLERPFSIGDLVSMEGAIDGEVVQINWRSVQIRTDGNDLATVPNSVIAKARIINRSVPSPVRAVSVSVPCDATIAPHRAVELLHRAILLCPEILDLPPPSVLLARIGRRRHEYSVSFSVARSGLLGPAKSNLFQQVLRQFRTAGIGLGQGAPPGAANVAPAPPNLADIPLFHDLPADARERLQSQLIRRELEPAQTLFAQGDTEASLFVITAGVFEVTRQTGEVLSRIGRITAGDYIGEIGMLTGAPHAATVKALTPCTVYELRKDQVAPLLAEQPEMVHQFELSARRGQALIERGVAASVGTAAIPPEALLDRIRAFFHFTR
;
A
#
# COMPACT_ATOMS: atom_id res chain seq x y z
N MET A 1 72.89 19.45 -15.04
CA MET A 1 71.99 18.34 -14.60
C MET A 1 72.29 17.15 -15.50
N SER A 2 72.56 15.99 -14.91
CA SER A 2 73.10 14.81 -15.58
C SER A 2 72.08 14.14 -16.49
N LEU A 3 72.53 13.68 -17.67
CA LEU A 3 71.78 12.83 -18.59
C LEU A 3 71.14 11.62 -17.89
N THR A 4 71.78 11.16 -16.80
CA THR A 4 71.33 10.09 -15.91
C THR A 4 70.01 10.35 -15.23
N ALA A 5 69.74 11.62 -14.80
CA ALA A 5 68.48 11.97 -14.13
C ALA A 5 67.28 11.94 -15.10
N ASN A 6 67.47 12.37 -16.34
CA ASN A 6 66.45 12.33 -17.37
C ASN A 6 66.10 10.88 -17.77
N ILE A 7 67.11 10.03 -17.87
CA ILE A 7 66.94 8.57 -18.15
C ILE A 7 66.18 7.90 -17.02
N LEU A 8 66.52 8.19 -15.77
CA LEU A 8 65.84 7.64 -14.60
C LEU A 8 64.37 8.05 -14.54
N ALA A 9 64.06 9.35 -14.76
CA ALA A 9 62.68 9.84 -14.78
C ALA A 9 61.86 9.19 -15.88
N THR A 10 62.44 8.99 -17.07
CA THR A 10 61.81 8.29 -18.18
C THR A 10 61.47 6.85 -17.85
N PHE A 11 62.46 6.16 -17.26
CA PHE A 11 62.27 4.77 -16.88
C PHE A 11 61.16 4.63 -15.82
N LEU A 12 61.12 5.51 -14.83
CA LEU A 12 60.07 5.52 -13.79
C LEU A 12 58.70 5.79 -14.36
N ILE A 13 58.57 6.75 -15.32
CA ILE A 13 57.32 7.05 -15.98
C ILE A 13 56.83 5.89 -16.84
N ALA A 14 57.74 5.28 -17.62
CA ALA A 14 57.44 4.08 -18.41
C ALA A 14 57.04 2.90 -17.52
N LEU A 15 57.72 2.68 -16.40
CA LEU A 15 57.40 1.66 -15.41
C LEU A 15 56.03 1.91 -14.78
N SER A 16 55.68 3.18 -14.51
CA SER A 16 54.39 3.60 -13.98
C SER A 16 53.27 3.30 -14.97
N ALA A 17 53.44 3.66 -16.23
CA ALA A 17 52.43 3.38 -17.28
C ALA A 17 52.28 1.85 -17.49
N LEU A 18 53.34 1.09 -17.48
CA LEU A 18 53.31 -0.36 -17.58
C LEU A 18 52.67 -1.01 -16.36
N GLY A 19 53.00 -0.55 -15.14
CA GLY A 19 52.41 -1.05 -13.91
C GLY A 19 50.88 -0.82 -13.89
N TRP A 20 50.41 0.32 -14.37
CA TRP A 20 48.98 0.59 -14.47
C TRP A 20 48.29 -0.34 -15.50
N LEU A 21 48.94 -0.67 -16.59
CA LEU A 21 48.38 -1.57 -17.63
C LEU A 21 48.26 -3.01 -17.16
N VAL A 22 49.17 -3.48 -16.27
CA VAL A 22 49.25 -4.86 -15.78
C VAL A 22 48.27 -5.13 -14.62
N ILE A 23 47.94 -4.15 -13.81
CA ILE A 23 47.05 -4.34 -12.64
C ILE A 23 45.60 -4.56 -13.09
N PRO A 24 44.95 -5.69 -12.71
CA PRO A 24 43.59 -6.00 -13.13
C PRO A 24 42.57 -4.97 -12.65
N ARG A 25 41.59 -4.65 -13.48
CA ARG A 25 40.49 -3.70 -13.16
C ARG A 25 39.59 -4.16 -12.01
N THR A 26 39.66 -5.43 -11.65
CA THR A 26 38.81 -6.04 -10.60
C THR A 26 39.23 -5.70 -9.17
N SER A 27 40.45 -5.13 -8.96
CA SER A 27 41.00 -4.78 -7.65
C SER A 27 41.18 -3.28 -7.47
N ALA A 28 40.07 -2.50 -7.57
CA ALA A 28 40.10 -1.04 -7.51
C ALA A 28 40.95 -0.42 -6.37
N PRO A 29 40.86 -0.84 -5.08
CA PRO A 29 41.64 -0.22 -4.03
C PRO A 29 43.15 -0.46 -4.17
N ARG A 30 43.55 -1.64 -4.67
CA ARG A 30 44.96 -1.96 -4.93
C ARG A 30 45.51 -1.17 -6.10
N ARG A 31 44.71 -0.93 -7.15
CA ARG A 31 45.10 -0.07 -8.29
C ARG A 31 45.35 1.36 -7.85
N ILE A 32 44.45 1.93 -7.05
CA ILE A 32 44.57 3.31 -6.55
C ILE A 32 45.83 3.46 -5.69
N LEU A 33 46.09 2.51 -4.76
CA LEU A 33 47.29 2.52 -3.95
C LEU A 33 48.57 2.43 -4.82
N ALA A 34 48.57 1.56 -5.82
CA ALA A 34 49.72 1.43 -6.73
C ALA A 34 49.88 2.70 -7.59
N ALA A 35 48.78 3.22 -8.14
CA ALA A 35 48.82 4.48 -8.92
C ALA A 35 49.26 5.64 -8.07
N ALA A 36 48.81 5.78 -6.83
CA ALA A 36 49.27 6.84 -5.91
C ALA A 36 50.76 6.72 -5.60
N GLY A 37 51.25 5.50 -5.35
CA GLY A 37 52.69 5.24 -5.13
C GLY A 37 53.51 5.58 -6.39
N LEU A 38 53.03 5.23 -7.57
CA LEU A 38 53.68 5.53 -8.83
C LEU A 38 53.67 7.04 -9.14
N VAL A 39 52.56 7.74 -8.90
CA VAL A 39 52.48 9.17 -9.03
C VAL A 39 53.43 9.89 -8.05
N ALA A 40 53.51 9.42 -6.81
CA ALA A 40 54.43 9.97 -5.81
C ALA A 40 55.91 9.80 -6.26
N LEU A 41 56.24 8.60 -6.76
CA LEU A 41 57.60 8.29 -7.24
C LEU A 41 57.97 9.15 -8.47
N THR A 42 57.05 9.26 -9.46
CA THR A 42 57.24 10.09 -10.65
C THR A 42 57.29 11.58 -10.29
N THR A 43 56.52 12.02 -9.29
CA THR A 43 56.60 13.41 -8.77
C THR A 43 58.00 13.72 -8.22
N ALA A 44 58.57 12.81 -7.41
CA ALA A 44 59.94 12.99 -6.90
C ALA A 44 60.98 13.06 -8.05
N ALA A 45 60.83 12.21 -9.07
CA ALA A 45 61.68 12.24 -10.24
C ALA A 45 61.54 13.56 -11.07
N VAL A 46 60.31 14.03 -11.28
CA VAL A 46 60.06 15.29 -12.00
C VAL A 46 60.59 16.49 -11.24
N ILE A 47 60.41 16.55 -9.91
CA ILE A 47 60.96 17.60 -9.07
C ILE A 47 62.47 17.66 -9.20
N HIS A 48 63.12 16.51 -9.28
CA HIS A 48 64.61 16.46 -9.40
C HIS A 48 65.08 16.90 -10.80
N VAL A 49 64.31 16.74 -11.85
CA VAL A 49 64.67 17.03 -13.26
C VAL A 49 64.30 18.45 -13.69
N VAL A 50 63.12 18.94 -13.35
CA VAL A 50 62.52 20.18 -13.90
C VAL A 50 62.08 21.12 -12.77
N GLY A 51 62.11 20.70 -11.53
CA GLY A 51 61.52 21.42 -10.42
C GLY A 51 60.04 21.05 -10.22
N SER A 52 59.26 21.98 -9.69
CA SER A 52 57.84 21.72 -9.45
C SER A 52 57.11 21.36 -10.75
N PRO A 53 56.35 20.27 -10.80
CA PRO A 53 55.55 19.94 -11.98
C PRO A 53 54.39 20.96 -12.20
N LEU A 54 54.05 21.77 -11.21
CA LEU A 54 53.06 22.85 -11.30
C LEU A 54 53.66 24.15 -11.88
N GLU A 55 54.96 24.37 -11.71
CA GLU A 55 55.69 25.50 -12.25
C GLU A 55 57.01 25.00 -12.84
N PRO A 56 56.99 24.32 -14.00
CA PRO A 56 58.17 23.67 -14.50
C PRO A 56 59.16 24.69 -15.07
N SER A 57 60.44 24.62 -14.63
CA SER A 57 61.52 25.43 -15.15
C SER A 57 62.40 24.61 -16.11
N PHE A 58 62.26 24.88 -17.40
CA PHE A 58 63.03 24.18 -18.46
C PHE A 58 64.42 24.83 -18.65
N VAL A 59 65.41 24.35 -17.94
CA VAL A 59 66.78 24.93 -17.92
C VAL A 59 67.71 24.29 -18.98
N ALA A 60 67.21 23.35 -19.80
CA ALA A 60 68.04 22.64 -20.75
C ALA A 60 68.50 23.52 -21.94
N GLN A 61 69.83 23.49 -22.24
CA GLN A 61 70.46 24.27 -23.31
C GLN A 61 70.30 23.67 -24.72
N GLY A 62 69.59 22.53 -24.90
CA GLY A 62 69.37 21.88 -26.20
C GLY A 62 67.92 21.64 -26.49
N ALA A 63 67.47 21.88 -27.75
CA ALA A 63 66.06 21.73 -28.15
C ALA A 63 65.56 20.31 -27.91
N GLY A 64 66.32 19.26 -28.16
CA GLY A 64 65.90 17.86 -27.93
C GLY A 64 65.75 17.52 -26.46
N LEU A 65 66.61 18.00 -25.57
CA LEU A 65 66.54 17.78 -24.15
C LEU A 65 65.35 18.53 -23.52
N ARG A 66 65.03 19.72 -24.01
CA ARG A 66 63.88 20.52 -23.59
C ARG A 66 62.57 19.83 -23.96
N LEU A 67 62.45 19.33 -25.20
CA LEU A 67 61.30 18.55 -25.65
C LEU A 67 61.10 17.31 -24.76
N TRP A 68 62.20 16.61 -24.41
CA TRP A 68 62.16 15.45 -23.54
C TRP A 68 61.63 15.78 -22.14
N GLN A 69 62.10 16.89 -21.53
CA GLN A 69 61.59 17.37 -20.26
C GLN A 69 60.11 17.73 -20.32
N GLN A 70 59.66 18.38 -21.41
CA GLN A 70 58.26 18.70 -21.63
C GLN A 70 57.40 17.45 -21.74
N LEU A 71 57.86 16.40 -22.40
CA LEU A 71 57.16 15.12 -22.49
C LEU A 71 57.04 14.41 -21.13
N ILE A 72 58.10 14.47 -20.31
CA ILE A 72 58.09 13.91 -18.95
C ILE A 72 57.06 14.59 -18.08
N VAL A 73 57.01 15.92 -18.07
CA VAL A 73 55.99 16.68 -17.30
C VAL A 73 54.59 16.44 -17.81
N SER A 74 54.42 16.39 -19.13
CA SER A 74 53.10 16.05 -19.71
C SER A 74 52.61 14.66 -19.30
N ALA A 75 53.49 13.66 -19.31
CA ALA A 75 53.16 12.31 -18.88
C ALA A 75 52.76 12.26 -17.38
N TRP A 76 53.47 13.06 -16.54
CA TRP A 76 53.12 13.19 -15.13
C TRP A 76 51.71 13.75 -14.93
N TRP A 77 51.32 14.81 -15.66
CA TRP A 77 50.00 15.41 -15.62
C TRP A 77 48.91 14.40 -16.01
N LEU A 78 49.16 13.56 -17.06
CA LEU A 78 48.25 12.52 -17.48
C LEU A 78 48.08 11.41 -16.43
N LEU A 79 49.17 10.99 -15.77
CA LEU A 79 49.13 10.02 -14.69
C LEU A 79 48.39 10.55 -13.46
N ALA A 80 48.60 11.83 -13.12
CA ALA A 80 47.85 12.50 -12.05
C ALA A 80 46.37 12.62 -12.35
N ALA A 81 45.98 12.94 -13.60
CA ALA A 81 44.59 12.94 -14.04
C ALA A 81 43.96 11.57 -13.91
N GLN A 82 44.66 10.53 -14.35
CA GLN A 82 44.21 9.15 -14.26
C GLN A 82 43.96 8.74 -12.82
N LEU A 83 44.86 9.05 -11.90
CA LEU A 83 44.70 8.79 -10.48
C LEU A 83 43.50 9.51 -9.90
N ALA A 84 43.29 10.79 -10.28
CA ALA A 84 42.13 11.57 -9.83
C ALA A 84 40.82 10.97 -10.29
N ILE A 85 40.75 10.54 -11.58
CA ILE A 85 39.56 9.88 -12.15
C ILE A 85 39.27 8.56 -11.40
N GLU A 86 40.25 7.66 -11.24
CA GLU A 86 40.06 6.37 -10.56
C GLU A 86 39.67 6.55 -9.08
N THR A 87 40.24 7.57 -8.41
CA THR A 87 39.87 7.89 -7.04
C THR A 87 38.44 8.44 -6.96
N GLY A 88 38.07 9.31 -7.90
CA GLY A 88 36.73 9.84 -8.02
C GLY A 88 35.69 8.76 -8.27
N GLU A 89 35.98 7.82 -9.15
CA GLU A 89 35.14 6.65 -9.39
C GLU A 89 34.95 5.79 -8.12
N LEU A 90 36.00 5.56 -7.36
CA LEU A 90 35.92 4.75 -6.13
C LEU A 90 35.09 5.45 -5.03
N VAL A 91 35.26 6.77 -4.86
CA VAL A 91 34.63 7.56 -3.79
C VAL A 91 33.18 7.84 -4.10
N LEU A 92 32.90 8.29 -5.31
CA LEU A 92 31.57 8.76 -5.72
C LEU A 92 30.65 7.61 -6.13
N LEU A 93 31.20 6.45 -6.56
CA LEU A 93 30.48 5.43 -7.28
C LEU A 93 30.57 4.06 -6.60
N ARG A 94 30.59 4.01 -5.26
CA ARG A 94 30.68 2.78 -4.43
C ARG A 94 29.51 1.77 -4.61
N GLY A 95 28.59 1.99 -5.56
CA GLY A 95 27.51 1.07 -5.93
C GLY A 95 27.64 0.59 -7.37
N ALA A 96 27.03 -0.54 -7.68
CA ALA A 96 26.96 -1.03 -9.06
C ALA A 96 26.29 0.02 -9.94
N LEU A 97 27.10 0.74 -10.72
CA LEU A 97 26.61 1.75 -11.66
C LEU A 97 25.65 1.13 -12.66
N SER A 98 24.48 1.69 -12.80
CA SER A 98 23.63 1.50 -13.96
C SER A 98 24.41 1.91 -15.23
N ARG A 99 23.94 1.47 -16.38
CA ARG A 99 24.57 1.79 -17.68
C ARG A 99 24.74 3.32 -17.89
N GLU A 100 23.76 4.08 -17.38
CA GLU A 100 23.74 5.54 -17.45
C GLU A 100 24.78 6.20 -16.53
N GLY A 101 25.02 5.66 -15.34
CA GLY A 101 26.03 6.18 -14.42
C GLY A 101 27.45 6.06 -14.99
N ARG A 102 27.71 5.03 -15.79
CA ARG A 102 29.00 4.88 -16.49
C ARG A 102 29.19 5.98 -17.54
N LEU A 103 28.16 6.32 -18.33
CA LEU A 103 28.25 7.41 -19.31
C LEU A 103 28.57 8.76 -18.64
N PHE A 104 27.99 9.00 -17.47
CA PHE A 104 28.28 10.23 -16.71
C PHE A 104 29.73 10.26 -16.19
N ALA A 105 30.25 9.14 -15.71
CA ALA A 105 31.65 9.01 -15.30
C ALA A 105 32.62 9.23 -16.48
N ASP A 106 32.30 8.67 -17.66
CA ASP A 106 33.12 8.83 -18.86
C ASP A 106 33.13 10.30 -19.34
N LEU A 107 31.98 11.00 -19.26
CA LEU A 107 31.89 12.44 -19.57
C LEU A 107 32.73 13.28 -18.60
N LEU A 108 32.67 12.98 -17.30
CA LEU A 108 33.47 13.66 -16.29
C LEU A 108 34.97 13.42 -16.51
N ALA A 109 35.34 12.17 -16.80
CA ALA A 109 36.71 11.81 -17.16
C ALA A 109 37.20 12.59 -18.40
N GLY A 110 36.35 12.69 -19.43
CA GLY A 110 36.64 13.50 -20.63
C GLY A 110 36.90 14.98 -20.31
N LEU A 111 36.11 15.56 -19.40
CA LEU A 111 36.28 16.94 -18.95
C LEU A 111 37.61 17.13 -18.18
N VAL A 112 37.98 16.18 -17.32
CA VAL A 112 39.25 16.19 -16.59
C VAL A 112 40.41 16.11 -17.58
N TYR A 113 40.38 15.22 -18.56
CA TYR A 113 41.45 15.14 -19.59
C TYR A 113 41.52 16.38 -20.43
N LEU A 114 40.40 17.02 -20.80
CA LEU A 114 40.39 18.31 -21.53
C LEU A 114 41.08 19.41 -20.69
N ALA A 115 40.72 19.53 -19.40
CA ALA A 115 41.33 20.51 -18.52
C ALA A 115 42.84 20.28 -18.35
N VAL A 116 43.28 19.03 -18.20
CA VAL A 116 44.70 18.65 -18.12
C VAL A 116 45.41 18.93 -19.46
N GLY A 117 44.79 18.65 -20.58
CA GLY A 117 45.34 18.97 -21.92
C GLY A 117 45.59 20.48 -22.10
N LEU A 118 44.64 21.32 -21.68
CA LEU A 118 44.80 22.78 -21.70
C LEU A 118 45.91 23.25 -20.73
N THR A 119 46.02 22.64 -19.57
CA THR A 119 47.07 22.92 -18.59
C THR A 119 48.44 22.58 -19.15
N ILE A 120 48.59 21.40 -19.79
CA ILE A 120 49.82 20.99 -20.46
C ILE A 120 50.16 21.97 -21.60
N ALA A 121 49.20 22.34 -22.45
CA ALA A 121 49.45 23.30 -23.52
C ALA A 121 49.94 24.66 -23.01
N SER A 122 49.36 25.17 -21.95
CA SER A 122 49.72 26.46 -21.32
C SER A 122 51.04 26.41 -20.57
N MET A 123 51.15 25.47 -19.59
CA MET A 123 52.26 25.50 -18.61
C MET A 123 53.50 24.80 -19.15
N VAL A 124 53.34 23.75 -19.96
CA VAL A 124 54.48 22.97 -20.46
C VAL A 124 54.99 23.50 -21.82
N PHE A 125 54.05 23.78 -22.71
CA PHE A 125 54.39 24.25 -24.07
C PHE A 125 54.31 25.77 -24.27
N ALA A 126 53.91 26.52 -23.20
CA ALA A 126 53.76 27.97 -23.24
C ALA A 126 52.84 28.50 -24.35
N VAL A 127 51.85 27.71 -24.75
CA VAL A 127 50.86 28.11 -25.78
C VAL A 127 49.90 29.13 -25.15
N PRO A 128 49.67 30.29 -25.81
CA PRO A 128 48.73 31.28 -25.29
C PRO A 128 47.30 30.79 -25.40
N ILE A 129 46.77 30.13 -24.34
CA ILE A 129 45.41 29.53 -24.33
C ILE A 129 44.31 30.54 -23.95
N GLY A 130 44.65 31.82 -23.66
CA GLY A 130 43.67 32.82 -23.18
C GLY A 130 42.46 32.98 -24.11
N GLY A 131 42.67 33.02 -25.41
CA GLY A 131 41.59 33.04 -26.41
C GLY A 131 40.74 31.77 -26.43
N LEU A 132 41.37 30.58 -26.32
CA LEU A 132 40.70 29.28 -26.23
C LEU A 132 39.86 29.20 -24.98
N VAL A 133 40.37 29.61 -23.82
CA VAL A 133 39.63 29.61 -22.56
C VAL A 133 38.43 30.56 -22.61
N ALA A 134 38.62 31.78 -23.17
CA ALA A 134 37.54 32.74 -23.32
C ALA A 134 36.41 32.18 -24.24
N THR A 135 36.77 31.60 -25.37
CA THR A 135 35.79 30.99 -26.29
C THR A 135 35.12 29.77 -25.69
N SER A 136 35.88 28.91 -24.98
CA SER A 136 35.34 27.76 -24.26
C SER A 136 34.38 28.17 -23.16
N GLY A 137 34.61 29.31 -22.50
CA GLY A 137 33.71 29.89 -21.50
C GLY A 137 32.31 30.19 -22.05
N VAL A 138 32.25 30.77 -23.26
CA VAL A 138 30.97 31.01 -23.93
C VAL A 138 30.26 29.70 -24.25
N ILE A 139 30.99 28.73 -24.82
CA ILE A 139 30.46 27.41 -25.11
C ILE A 139 29.97 26.72 -23.84
N ALA A 140 30.72 26.83 -22.75
CA ALA A 140 30.34 26.25 -21.47
C ALA A 140 29.04 26.84 -20.90
N ILE A 141 28.83 28.17 -21.04
CA ILE A 141 27.58 28.83 -20.65
C ILE A 141 26.40 28.30 -21.48
N VAL A 142 26.55 28.26 -22.80
CA VAL A 142 25.49 27.76 -23.69
C VAL A 142 25.15 26.29 -23.39
N LEU A 143 26.17 25.45 -23.18
CA LEU A 143 26.00 24.05 -22.84
C LEU A 143 25.36 23.89 -21.43
N GLY A 144 25.78 24.71 -20.47
CA GLY A 144 25.22 24.74 -19.12
C GLY A 144 23.72 25.09 -19.12
N LEU A 145 23.32 26.08 -19.91
CA LEU A 145 21.92 26.45 -20.10
C LEU A 145 21.14 25.32 -20.79
N ALA A 146 21.73 24.68 -21.80
CA ALA A 146 21.09 23.55 -22.49
C ALA A 146 20.89 22.34 -21.59
N LEU A 147 21.82 22.10 -20.64
CA LEU A 147 21.78 20.97 -19.71
C LEU A 147 21.11 21.29 -18.37
N GLN A 148 20.68 22.53 -18.16
CA GLN A 148 20.16 23.03 -16.87
C GLN A 148 19.06 22.13 -16.31
N ASN A 149 18.08 21.74 -17.11
CA ASN A 149 16.96 20.89 -16.67
C ASN A 149 17.44 19.46 -16.30
N THR A 150 18.37 18.91 -17.07
CA THR A 150 18.92 17.57 -16.79
C THR A 150 19.70 17.56 -15.48
N LEU A 151 20.53 18.59 -15.26
CA LEU A 151 21.27 18.75 -13.99
C LEU A 151 20.32 18.96 -12.79
N ALA A 152 19.25 19.74 -12.99
CA ALA A 152 18.23 19.93 -11.97
C ALA A 152 17.56 18.61 -11.57
N ASP A 153 17.23 17.74 -12.54
CA ASP A 153 16.69 16.42 -12.28
C ASP A 153 17.66 15.52 -11.49
N VAL A 154 18.95 15.57 -11.81
CA VAL A 154 19.99 14.79 -11.13
C VAL A 154 20.16 15.24 -9.67
N PHE A 155 20.31 16.54 -9.44
CA PHE A 155 20.45 17.06 -8.08
C PHE A 155 19.19 16.84 -7.24
N ALA A 156 18.01 17.01 -7.83
CA ALA A 156 16.76 16.67 -7.17
C ALA A 156 16.67 15.17 -6.85
N GLY A 157 17.13 14.29 -7.75
CA GLY A 157 17.19 12.85 -7.50
C GLY A 157 18.11 12.47 -6.34
N ILE A 158 19.27 13.15 -6.22
CA ILE A 158 20.17 12.99 -5.06
C ILE A 158 19.47 13.42 -3.77
N ALA A 159 18.80 14.58 -3.77
CA ALA A 159 18.07 15.11 -2.62
C ALA A 159 16.94 14.14 -2.19
N VAL A 160 16.10 13.68 -3.12
CA VAL A 160 15.04 12.71 -2.87
C VAL A 160 15.61 11.39 -2.32
N GLY A 161 16.74 10.92 -2.86
CA GLY A 161 17.42 9.72 -2.39
C GLY A 161 18.01 9.84 -0.97
N LEU A 162 18.43 11.04 -0.59
CA LEU A 162 19.00 11.33 0.74
C LEU A 162 17.90 11.54 1.79
N GLU A 163 16.90 12.36 1.48
CA GLU A 163 15.78 12.69 2.38
C GLU A 163 14.75 11.57 2.48
N ARG A 164 14.60 10.77 1.45
CA ARG A 164 13.66 9.63 1.33
C ARG A 164 12.25 9.99 1.79
N PRO A 165 11.59 10.98 1.19
CA PRO A 165 10.22 11.35 1.55
C PRO A 165 9.22 10.23 1.27
N PHE A 166 9.57 9.27 0.44
CA PHE A 166 8.84 8.04 0.13
C PHE A 166 9.82 6.92 -0.27
N SER A 167 9.34 5.69 -0.23
CA SER A 167 10.05 4.47 -0.63
C SER A 167 9.31 3.76 -1.76
N ILE A 168 9.98 2.80 -2.42
CA ILE A 168 9.33 1.92 -3.40
C ILE A 168 8.24 1.11 -2.67
N GLY A 169 7.04 1.06 -3.25
CA GLY A 169 5.86 0.45 -2.67
C GLY A 169 4.97 1.42 -1.87
N ASP A 170 5.42 2.66 -1.61
CA ASP A 170 4.59 3.66 -0.95
C ASP A 170 3.52 4.20 -1.89
N LEU A 171 2.33 4.41 -1.36
CA LEU A 171 1.26 5.13 -2.03
C LEU A 171 1.44 6.62 -1.78
N VAL A 172 1.64 7.38 -2.85
CA VAL A 172 1.87 8.82 -2.79
C VAL A 172 0.82 9.59 -3.59
N SER A 173 0.53 10.79 -3.13
CA SER A 173 -0.30 11.78 -3.82
C SER A 173 0.54 13.02 -4.05
N MET A 174 0.70 13.41 -5.31
CA MET A 174 1.48 14.57 -5.70
C MET A 174 0.57 15.69 -6.24
N GLU A 175 0.94 16.91 -5.96
CA GLU A 175 0.28 18.09 -6.54
C GLU A 175 0.37 18.05 -8.06
N GLY A 176 -0.76 18.12 -8.76
CA GLY A 176 -0.84 17.92 -10.21
C GLY A 176 -1.57 16.63 -10.61
N ALA A 177 -2.30 16.00 -9.67
CA ALA A 177 -3.21 14.88 -9.87
C ALA A 177 -2.55 13.53 -10.22
N ILE A 178 -1.34 13.26 -9.72
CA ILE A 178 -0.72 11.93 -9.83
C ILE A 178 -0.83 11.25 -8.47
N ASP A 179 -1.81 10.36 -8.35
CA ASP A 179 -1.97 9.44 -7.22
C ASP A 179 -1.55 8.04 -7.66
N GLY A 180 -0.74 7.36 -6.85
CA GLY A 180 -0.35 5.99 -7.16
C GLY A 180 0.77 5.44 -6.29
N GLU A 181 1.16 4.21 -6.60
CA GLU A 181 2.22 3.48 -5.92
C GLU A 181 3.58 3.76 -6.60
N VAL A 182 4.59 4.08 -5.80
CA VAL A 182 5.97 4.24 -6.28
C VAL A 182 6.53 2.88 -6.68
N VAL A 183 6.76 2.68 -7.99
CA VAL A 183 7.29 1.41 -8.53
C VAL A 183 8.81 1.44 -8.60
N GLN A 184 9.37 2.57 -9.01
CA GLN A 184 10.81 2.69 -9.22
C GLN A 184 11.28 4.12 -8.99
N ILE A 185 12.47 4.25 -8.38
CA ILE A 185 13.16 5.52 -8.17
C ILE A 185 14.47 5.46 -8.94
N ASN A 186 14.60 6.34 -9.95
CA ASN A 186 15.79 6.45 -10.77
C ASN A 186 16.53 7.77 -10.48
N TRP A 187 17.76 7.91 -10.96
CA TRP A 187 18.60 9.09 -10.80
C TRP A 187 17.98 10.38 -11.35
N ARG A 188 17.09 10.29 -12.36
CA ARG A 188 16.46 11.43 -13.04
C ARG A 188 14.95 11.50 -12.83
N SER A 189 14.26 10.37 -12.56
CA SER A 189 12.80 10.29 -12.51
C SER A 189 12.32 9.24 -11.54
N VAL A 190 11.10 9.41 -11.05
CA VAL A 190 10.35 8.40 -10.30
C VAL A 190 9.23 7.87 -11.17
N GLN A 191 9.00 6.57 -11.12
CA GLN A 191 7.89 5.91 -11.78
C GLN A 191 6.80 5.57 -10.78
N ILE A 192 5.58 5.97 -11.08
CA ILE A 192 4.40 5.82 -10.23
C ILE A 192 3.35 5.06 -11.03
N ARG A 193 2.86 3.98 -10.47
CA ARG A 193 1.73 3.23 -11.02
C ARG A 193 0.44 3.82 -10.47
N THR A 194 -0.38 4.38 -11.36
CA THR A 194 -1.67 4.97 -10.99
C THR A 194 -2.73 3.90 -10.69
N ASP A 195 -3.84 4.30 -10.09
CA ASP A 195 -4.99 3.40 -9.84
C ASP A 195 -5.58 2.81 -11.14
N GLY A 196 -5.40 3.50 -12.29
CA GLY A 196 -5.77 3.00 -13.61
C GLY A 196 -4.79 1.99 -14.20
N ASN A 197 -3.73 1.60 -13.44
CA ASN A 197 -2.63 0.73 -13.88
C ASN A 197 -1.75 1.34 -14.98
N ASP A 198 -1.76 2.68 -15.14
CA ASP A 198 -0.84 3.39 -16.01
C ASP A 198 0.47 3.69 -15.27
N LEU A 199 1.58 3.74 -16.02
CA LEU A 199 2.88 4.09 -15.49
C LEU A 199 3.19 5.56 -15.75
N ALA A 200 3.06 6.41 -14.75
CA ALA A 200 3.46 7.81 -14.82
C ALA A 200 4.95 7.96 -14.50
N THR A 201 5.71 8.59 -15.38
CA THR A 201 7.12 8.91 -15.15
C THR A 201 7.26 10.40 -14.86
N VAL A 202 7.66 10.73 -13.62
CA VAL A 202 7.77 12.11 -13.13
C VAL A 202 9.24 12.48 -12.96
N PRO A 203 9.74 13.57 -13.60
CA PRO A 203 11.10 14.07 -13.39
C PRO A 203 11.33 14.45 -11.93
N ASN A 204 12.53 14.17 -11.41
CA ASN A 204 12.86 14.44 -10.00
C ASN A 204 12.80 15.93 -9.66
N SER A 205 13.10 16.83 -10.61
CA SER A 205 12.97 18.28 -10.43
C SER A 205 11.55 18.76 -10.22
N VAL A 206 10.55 18.03 -10.75
CA VAL A 206 9.13 18.26 -10.51
C VAL A 206 8.77 17.77 -9.09
N ILE A 207 9.24 16.57 -8.73
CA ILE A 207 9.01 15.97 -7.42
C ILE A 207 9.55 16.83 -6.28
N ALA A 208 10.78 17.35 -6.44
CA ALA A 208 11.42 18.20 -5.43
C ALA A 208 10.68 19.53 -5.15
N LYS A 209 9.82 19.96 -6.08
CA LYS A 209 9.01 21.20 -5.95
C LYS A 209 7.57 20.92 -5.59
N ALA A 210 7.09 19.69 -5.78
CA ALA A 210 5.71 19.32 -5.53
C ALA A 210 5.44 19.11 -4.03
N ARG A 211 4.22 19.41 -3.60
CA ARG A 211 3.74 18.91 -2.32
C ARG A 211 3.44 17.43 -2.44
N ILE A 212 4.06 16.63 -1.60
CA ILE A 212 3.92 15.18 -1.59
C ILE A 212 3.18 14.78 -0.31
N ILE A 213 2.12 13.99 -0.46
CA ILE A 213 1.44 13.34 0.66
C ILE A 213 1.74 11.85 0.56
N ASN A 214 2.58 11.35 1.46
CA ASN A 214 2.81 9.92 1.59
C ASN A 214 1.64 9.29 2.36
N ARG A 215 0.93 8.36 1.70
CA ARG A 215 -0.27 7.71 2.25
C ARG A 215 0.04 6.37 2.91
N SER A 216 1.29 5.94 2.91
CA SER A 216 1.75 4.71 3.55
C SER A 216 2.41 4.95 4.90
N VAL A 217 2.96 6.16 5.12
CA VAL A 217 3.70 6.54 6.32
C VAL A 217 2.95 7.66 7.07
N PRO A 218 2.86 7.66 8.40
CA PRO A 218 3.40 6.68 9.36
C PRO A 218 2.60 5.39 9.45
N SER A 219 1.41 5.33 8.87
CA SER A 219 0.53 4.16 8.87
C SER A 219 -0.26 4.09 7.57
N PRO A 220 -0.47 2.90 6.99
CA PRO A 220 -1.33 2.72 5.83
C PRO A 220 -2.83 2.90 6.14
N VAL A 221 -3.20 3.00 7.41
CA VAL A 221 -4.58 3.23 7.85
C VAL A 221 -5.09 4.55 7.32
N ARG A 222 -6.27 4.52 6.69
CA ARG A 222 -6.89 5.68 6.07
C ARG A 222 -8.21 6.03 6.77
N ALA A 223 -8.26 7.23 7.31
CA ALA A 223 -9.48 7.81 7.84
C ALA A 223 -10.23 8.57 6.73
N VAL A 224 -11.55 8.45 6.74
CA VAL A 224 -12.44 9.16 5.82
C VAL A 224 -13.73 9.53 6.53
N SER A 225 -14.31 10.66 6.13
CA SER A 225 -15.64 11.08 6.55
C SER A 225 -16.55 11.12 5.33
N VAL A 226 -17.74 10.57 5.46
CA VAL A 226 -18.79 10.62 4.43
C VAL A 226 -20.02 11.31 4.99
N SER A 227 -20.69 12.11 4.17
CA SER A 227 -21.96 12.75 4.54
C SER A 227 -23.13 11.85 4.18
N VAL A 228 -24.01 11.59 5.14
CA VAL A 228 -25.24 10.82 4.96
C VAL A 228 -26.42 11.74 5.28
N PRO A 229 -27.25 12.11 4.29
CA PRO A 229 -28.46 12.89 4.51
C PRO A 229 -29.59 12.00 5.03
N CYS A 230 -30.17 12.35 6.17
CA CYS A 230 -31.35 11.70 6.74
C CYS A 230 -32.54 12.66 6.79
N ASP A 231 -33.74 12.13 6.70
CA ASP A 231 -34.96 12.96 6.81
C ASP A 231 -35.03 13.64 8.19
N ALA A 232 -35.44 14.94 8.22
CA ALA A 232 -35.50 15.71 9.46
C ALA A 232 -36.63 15.25 10.41
N THR A 233 -37.55 14.41 9.94
CA THR A 233 -38.62 13.84 10.78
C THR A 233 -38.10 12.71 11.67
N ILE A 234 -36.90 12.16 11.35
CA ILE A 234 -36.26 11.10 12.13
C ILE A 234 -35.59 11.75 13.35
N ALA A 235 -35.91 11.24 14.54
CA ALA A 235 -35.25 11.67 15.75
C ALA A 235 -33.72 11.48 15.66
N PRO A 236 -32.90 12.50 15.97
CA PRO A 236 -31.45 12.42 15.76
C PRO A 236 -30.77 11.22 16.44
N HIS A 237 -31.18 10.87 17.65
CA HIS A 237 -30.63 9.70 18.36
C HIS A 237 -30.90 8.40 17.57
N ARG A 238 -32.07 8.29 16.94
CA ARG A 238 -32.44 7.10 16.14
C ARG A 238 -31.64 7.03 14.84
N ALA A 239 -31.42 8.18 14.17
CA ALA A 239 -30.57 8.21 13.00
C ALA A 239 -29.12 7.82 13.32
N VAL A 240 -28.56 8.33 14.41
CA VAL A 240 -27.21 7.98 14.90
C VAL A 240 -27.11 6.49 15.19
N GLU A 241 -28.11 5.91 15.85
CA GLU A 241 -28.15 4.48 16.17
C GLU A 241 -28.14 3.63 14.90
N LEU A 242 -28.98 3.93 13.91
CA LEU A 242 -29.06 3.20 12.64
C LEU A 242 -27.77 3.30 11.84
N LEU A 243 -27.14 4.48 11.83
CA LEU A 243 -25.85 4.70 11.18
C LEU A 243 -24.72 3.94 11.87
N HIS A 244 -24.72 3.89 13.23
CA HIS A 244 -23.78 3.05 13.96
C HIS A 244 -23.94 1.57 13.66
N ARG A 245 -25.18 1.07 13.60
CA ARG A 245 -25.47 -0.32 13.20
C ARG A 245 -24.96 -0.61 11.80
N ALA A 246 -25.16 0.32 10.85
CA ALA A 246 -24.66 0.17 9.48
C ALA A 246 -23.13 0.07 9.43
N ILE A 247 -22.40 0.88 10.22
CA ILE A 247 -20.94 0.83 10.33
C ILE A 247 -20.48 -0.54 10.84
N LEU A 248 -21.11 -1.05 11.89
CA LEU A 248 -20.74 -2.35 12.48
C LEU A 248 -20.87 -3.52 11.49
N LEU A 249 -21.68 -3.38 10.45
CA LEU A 249 -21.88 -4.42 9.42
C LEU A 249 -20.87 -4.37 8.27
N CYS A 250 -19.96 -3.38 8.27
CA CYS A 250 -18.95 -3.22 7.23
C CYS A 250 -17.63 -3.86 7.67
N PRO A 251 -17.24 -5.01 7.14
CA PRO A 251 -16.02 -5.72 7.58
C PRO A 251 -14.73 -4.97 7.20
N GLU A 252 -14.79 -4.07 6.21
CA GLU A 252 -13.65 -3.26 5.77
C GLU A 252 -13.32 -2.12 6.73
N ILE A 253 -14.27 -1.73 7.61
CA ILE A 253 -14.10 -0.66 8.59
C ILE A 253 -13.41 -1.23 9.83
N LEU A 254 -12.36 -0.53 10.26
CA LEU A 254 -11.62 -0.91 11.47
C LEU A 254 -12.42 -0.53 12.73
N ASP A 255 -12.35 -1.38 13.74
CA ASP A 255 -12.91 -1.10 15.05
C ASP A 255 -12.08 -0.06 15.84
N LEU A 256 -10.78 0.09 15.50
CA LEU A 256 -9.84 1.07 16.06
C LEU A 256 -9.07 1.82 14.96
N PRO A 257 -9.00 3.16 14.99
CA PRO A 257 -9.72 4.06 15.90
C PRO A 257 -11.23 3.93 15.73
N PRO A 258 -12.03 4.10 16.81
CA PRO A 258 -13.47 3.85 16.76
C PRO A 258 -14.15 4.78 15.74
N PRO A 259 -15.04 4.24 14.90
CA PRO A 259 -15.82 5.06 13.98
C PRO A 259 -16.78 5.97 14.76
N SER A 260 -17.12 7.11 14.19
CA SER A 260 -17.99 8.10 14.81
C SER A 260 -19.10 8.59 13.88
N VAL A 261 -20.24 8.93 14.45
CA VAL A 261 -21.36 9.51 13.75
C VAL A 261 -21.72 10.83 14.45
N LEU A 262 -21.65 11.92 13.70
CA LEU A 262 -21.92 13.28 14.20
C LEU A 262 -23.00 13.94 13.36
N LEU A 263 -23.91 14.67 13.98
CA LEU A 263 -24.83 15.55 13.29
C LEU A 263 -24.05 16.79 12.79
N ALA A 264 -23.76 16.83 11.49
CA ALA A 264 -22.92 17.86 10.89
C ALA A 264 -23.71 19.12 10.50
N ARG A 265 -24.95 18.95 10.03
CA ARG A 265 -25.80 20.08 9.62
C ARG A 265 -27.27 19.81 9.89
N ILE A 266 -27.96 20.84 10.38
CA ILE A 266 -29.42 20.83 10.58
C ILE A 266 -30.07 21.54 9.41
N GLY A 267 -30.93 20.84 8.68
CA GLY A 267 -31.72 21.37 7.58
C GLY A 267 -33.23 21.23 7.82
N ARG A 268 -34.05 21.99 7.09
CA ARG A 268 -35.53 21.96 7.24
C ARG A 268 -36.14 20.60 6.83
N ARG A 269 -35.61 19.97 5.79
CA ARG A 269 -36.13 18.70 5.27
C ARG A 269 -35.19 17.52 5.53
N ARG A 270 -33.91 17.79 5.64
CA ARG A 270 -32.86 16.76 5.86
C ARG A 270 -31.80 17.28 6.79
N HIS A 271 -31.39 16.42 7.70
CA HIS A 271 -30.20 16.57 8.52
C HIS A 271 -29.04 15.86 7.86
N GLU A 272 -27.85 16.42 7.92
CA GLU A 272 -26.63 15.80 7.40
C GLU A 272 -25.80 15.23 8.56
N TYR A 273 -25.49 13.95 8.49
CA TYR A 273 -24.65 13.26 9.45
C TYR A 273 -23.29 12.99 8.82
N SER A 274 -22.23 13.32 9.53
CA SER A 274 -20.86 12.97 9.16
C SER A 274 -20.53 11.62 9.80
N VAL A 275 -20.29 10.63 8.96
CA VAL A 275 -19.85 9.29 9.37
C VAL A 275 -18.37 9.18 9.10
N SER A 276 -17.56 9.15 10.17
CA SER A 276 -16.10 9.04 10.09
C SER A 276 -15.65 7.65 10.48
N PHE A 277 -14.81 7.06 9.66
CA PHE A 277 -14.30 5.71 9.88
C PHE A 277 -12.91 5.54 9.28
N SER A 278 -12.22 4.46 9.64
CA SER A 278 -10.90 4.12 9.14
C SER A 278 -10.91 2.75 8.47
N VAL A 279 -10.08 2.61 7.44
CA VAL A 279 -9.82 1.34 6.75
C VAL A 279 -8.33 1.01 6.78
N ALA A 280 -7.99 -0.26 6.65
CA ALA A 280 -6.61 -0.73 6.79
C ALA A 280 -5.66 -0.18 5.70
N ARG A 281 -6.18 0.15 4.51
CA ARG A 281 -5.40 0.69 3.38
C ARG A 281 -6.30 1.44 2.40
N SER A 282 -5.70 2.34 1.62
CA SER A 282 -6.41 3.22 0.65
C SER A 282 -7.30 2.46 -0.34
N GLY A 283 -6.86 1.31 -0.85
CA GLY A 283 -7.64 0.51 -1.80
C GLY A 283 -8.97 -0.03 -1.26
N LEU A 284 -9.16 -0.06 0.07
CA LEU A 284 -10.43 -0.46 0.70
C LEU A 284 -11.43 0.69 0.86
N LEU A 285 -11.05 1.94 0.57
CA LEU A 285 -11.94 3.10 0.74
C LEU A 285 -13.18 3.04 -0.15
N GLY A 286 -13.04 2.69 -1.42
CA GLY A 286 -14.15 2.56 -2.36
C GLY A 286 -15.14 1.47 -1.94
N PRO A 287 -14.69 0.22 -1.77
CA PRO A 287 -15.50 -0.88 -1.27
C PRO A 287 -16.18 -0.57 0.07
N ALA A 288 -15.45 -0.02 1.05
CA ALA A 288 -15.99 0.34 2.35
C ALA A 288 -17.10 1.39 2.28
N LYS A 289 -16.92 2.44 1.45
CA LYS A 289 -17.97 3.45 1.23
C LYS A 289 -19.22 2.85 0.58
N SER A 290 -19.04 2.03 -0.45
CA SER A 290 -20.15 1.37 -1.14
C SER A 290 -20.91 0.45 -0.20
N ASN A 291 -20.21 -0.38 0.56
CA ASN A 291 -20.81 -1.28 1.53
C ASN A 291 -21.54 -0.50 2.64
N LEU A 292 -20.91 0.56 3.18
CA LEU A 292 -21.54 1.41 4.18
C LEU A 292 -22.89 1.98 3.68
N PHE A 293 -22.92 2.52 2.46
CA PHE A 293 -24.17 3.05 1.92
C PHE A 293 -25.23 1.96 1.72
N GLN A 294 -24.86 0.77 1.29
CA GLN A 294 -25.79 -0.36 1.19
C GLN A 294 -26.34 -0.76 2.56
N GLN A 295 -25.48 -0.84 3.58
CA GLN A 295 -25.91 -1.14 4.95
C GLN A 295 -26.78 -0.02 5.55
N VAL A 296 -26.47 1.24 5.28
CA VAL A 296 -27.34 2.38 5.66
C VAL A 296 -28.71 2.21 5.04
N LEU A 297 -28.81 1.99 3.73
CA LEU A 297 -30.10 1.77 3.05
C LEU A 297 -30.85 0.58 3.65
N ARG A 298 -30.17 -0.51 3.96
CA ARG A 298 -30.74 -1.70 4.59
C ARG A 298 -31.30 -1.39 5.98
N GLN A 299 -30.50 -0.75 6.86
CA GLN A 299 -30.92 -0.44 8.23
C GLN A 299 -32.11 0.51 8.27
N PHE A 300 -32.12 1.53 7.40
CA PHE A 300 -33.24 2.48 7.34
C PHE A 300 -34.51 1.81 6.79
N ARG A 301 -34.39 0.95 5.78
CA ARG A 301 -35.53 0.19 5.23
C ARG A 301 -36.13 -0.77 6.26
N THR A 302 -35.32 -1.52 7.00
CA THR A 302 -35.79 -2.46 8.05
C THR A 302 -36.41 -1.71 9.22
N ALA A 303 -35.99 -0.45 9.47
CA ALA A 303 -36.63 0.43 10.45
C ALA A 303 -37.93 1.08 9.94
N GLY A 304 -38.36 0.77 8.73
CA GLY A 304 -39.55 1.39 8.10
C GLY A 304 -39.36 2.84 7.69
N ILE A 305 -38.10 3.29 7.55
CA ILE A 305 -37.73 4.66 7.24
C ILE A 305 -37.28 4.78 5.78
N GLY A 306 -38.00 5.53 4.96
CA GLY A 306 -37.62 5.82 3.58
C GLY A 306 -36.57 6.94 3.52
N LEU A 307 -35.45 6.74 2.79
CA LEU A 307 -34.43 7.76 2.58
C LEU A 307 -34.74 8.77 1.45
N GLY A 308 -35.90 8.70 0.81
CA GLY A 308 -36.18 9.50 -0.39
C GLY A 308 -37.49 10.24 -0.43
N GLN A 309 -38.50 9.86 0.31
CA GLN A 309 -39.80 10.51 0.40
C GLN A 309 -40.21 10.58 1.87
N GLY A 310 -40.69 11.72 2.33
CA GLY A 310 -41.05 11.92 3.71
C GLY A 310 -41.80 10.72 4.29
N ALA A 311 -41.21 10.10 5.29
CA ALA A 311 -41.93 9.08 6.05
C ALA A 311 -43.20 9.68 6.63
N PRO A 312 -44.32 8.96 6.68
CA PRO A 312 -45.53 9.46 7.34
C PRO A 312 -45.18 9.85 8.79
N PRO A 313 -45.66 11.00 9.27
CA PRO A 313 -45.36 11.46 10.62
C PRO A 313 -45.82 10.39 11.62
N GLY A 314 -44.90 9.89 12.44
CA GLY A 314 -45.20 8.89 13.47
C GLY A 314 -44.52 7.51 13.27
N ALA A 315 -44.02 7.20 12.09
CA ALA A 315 -43.36 5.87 11.83
C ALA A 315 -42.03 5.69 12.55
N ALA A 316 -41.38 6.78 12.98
CA ALA A 316 -40.02 6.76 13.52
C ALA A 316 -39.89 6.25 14.97
N ASN A 317 -40.98 6.07 15.71
CA ASN A 317 -41.00 5.69 17.14
C ASN A 317 -41.76 4.40 17.46
N VAL A 318 -42.12 3.64 16.44
CA VAL A 318 -42.84 2.35 16.67
C VAL A 318 -41.80 1.31 17.09
N ALA A 319 -42.11 0.60 18.20
CA ALA A 319 -41.37 -0.60 18.59
C ALA A 319 -41.31 -1.56 17.39
N PRO A 320 -40.18 -2.29 17.19
CA PRO A 320 -40.07 -3.19 16.06
C PRO A 320 -41.24 -4.14 16.02
N ALA A 321 -42.03 -4.04 14.95
CA ALA A 321 -43.16 -4.93 14.72
C ALA A 321 -42.68 -6.39 14.56
N PRO A 322 -43.50 -7.39 14.85
CA PRO A 322 -43.15 -8.76 14.57
C PRO A 322 -42.73 -8.88 13.08
N PRO A 323 -41.71 -9.70 12.78
CA PRO A 323 -41.21 -9.82 11.41
C PRO A 323 -42.32 -10.40 10.53
N ASN A 324 -42.49 -9.85 9.33
CA ASN A 324 -43.31 -10.51 8.34
C ASN A 324 -42.57 -11.74 7.80
N LEU A 325 -43.03 -12.94 8.11
CA LEU A 325 -42.38 -14.17 7.68
C LEU A 325 -42.31 -14.28 6.15
N ALA A 326 -43.17 -13.57 5.40
CA ALA A 326 -43.07 -13.53 3.94
C ALA A 326 -41.78 -12.88 3.41
N ASP A 327 -41.17 -11.99 4.19
CA ASP A 327 -39.94 -11.32 3.79
C ASP A 327 -38.68 -12.15 4.08
N ILE A 328 -38.86 -13.30 4.75
CA ILE A 328 -37.77 -14.19 5.11
C ILE A 328 -37.69 -15.32 4.05
N PRO A 329 -36.53 -15.46 3.35
CA PRO A 329 -36.40 -16.44 2.27
C PRO A 329 -36.82 -17.87 2.65
N LEU A 330 -36.63 -18.24 3.93
CA LEU A 330 -36.98 -19.55 4.45
C LEU A 330 -38.48 -19.84 4.43
N PHE A 331 -39.32 -18.80 4.56
CA PHE A 331 -40.78 -18.91 4.67
C PHE A 331 -41.54 -18.30 3.49
N HIS A 332 -40.77 -17.85 2.45
CA HIS A 332 -41.37 -17.13 1.31
C HIS A 332 -42.43 -17.94 0.58
N ASP A 333 -42.18 -19.24 0.36
CA ASP A 333 -43.05 -20.15 -0.44
C ASP A 333 -44.14 -20.81 0.41
N LEU A 334 -44.24 -20.44 1.70
CA LEU A 334 -45.32 -20.95 2.56
C LEU A 334 -46.70 -20.41 2.16
N PRO A 335 -47.75 -21.22 2.23
CA PRO A 335 -49.13 -20.75 2.19
C PRO A 335 -49.43 -19.68 3.24
N ALA A 336 -50.32 -18.74 2.91
CA ALA A 336 -50.60 -17.59 3.79
C ALA A 336 -51.12 -18.03 5.17
N ASP A 337 -51.97 -19.04 5.23
CA ASP A 337 -52.53 -19.60 6.46
C ASP A 337 -51.46 -20.26 7.36
N ALA A 338 -50.50 -20.92 6.76
CA ALA A 338 -49.38 -21.52 7.47
C ALA A 338 -48.44 -20.45 8.05
N ARG A 339 -48.19 -19.38 7.28
CA ARG A 339 -47.41 -18.23 7.75
C ARG A 339 -48.06 -17.51 8.93
N GLU A 340 -49.37 -17.25 8.85
CA GLU A 340 -50.13 -16.62 9.93
C GLU A 340 -50.09 -17.45 11.20
N ARG A 341 -50.24 -18.78 11.10
CA ARG A 341 -50.11 -19.71 12.24
C ARG A 341 -48.71 -19.59 12.89
N LEU A 342 -47.64 -19.64 12.11
CA LEU A 342 -46.30 -19.49 12.62
C LEU A 342 -46.05 -18.09 13.22
N GLN A 343 -46.54 -17.05 12.55
CA GLN A 343 -46.39 -15.67 13.00
C GLN A 343 -47.04 -15.42 14.35
N SER A 344 -48.18 -16.04 14.62
CA SER A 344 -48.86 -15.94 15.92
C SER A 344 -48.13 -16.67 17.07
N GLN A 345 -47.22 -17.59 16.74
CA GLN A 345 -46.45 -18.39 17.70
C GLN A 345 -45.04 -17.85 17.98
N LEU A 346 -44.64 -16.78 17.30
CA LEU A 346 -43.32 -16.14 17.50
C LEU A 346 -43.17 -15.60 18.92
N ILE A 347 -42.08 -15.96 19.59
CA ILE A 347 -41.78 -15.52 20.93
C ILE A 347 -40.76 -14.38 20.86
N ARG A 348 -41.15 -13.18 21.31
CA ARG A 348 -40.25 -12.03 21.39
C ARG A 348 -39.22 -12.18 22.51
N ARG A 349 -37.94 -11.98 22.19
CA ARG A 349 -36.83 -11.89 23.16
C ARG A 349 -36.05 -10.62 22.93
N GLU A 350 -35.69 -9.97 24.00
CA GLU A 350 -34.85 -8.77 24.04
C GLU A 350 -33.50 -9.12 24.66
N LEU A 351 -32.43 -8.63 24.09
CA LEU A 351 -31.06 -8.85 24.56
C LEU A 351 -30.37 -7.51 24.73
N GLU A 352 -29.72 -7.33 25.86
CA GLU A 352 -28.83 -6.22 26.11
C GLU A 352 -27.45 -6.44 25.44
N PRO A 353 -26.68 -5.37 25.19
CA PRO A 353 -25.32 -5.51 24.67
C PRO A 353 -24.49 -6.47 25.52
N ALA A 354 -23.65 -7.25 24.87
CA ALA A 354 -22.82 -8.31 25.43
C ALA A 354 -23.56 -9.57 25.92
N GLN A 355 -24.88 -9.64 25.87
CA GLN A 355 -25.62 -10.89 26.14
C GLN A 355 -25.46 -11.89 25.00
N THR A 356 -25.36 -13.18 25.35
CA THR A 356 -25.26 -14.28 24.38
C THR A 356 -26.67 -14.80 24.07
N LEU A 357 -27.00 -14.91 22.78
CA LEU A 357 -28.25 -15.51 22.34
C LEU A 357 -28.21 -17.05 22.50
N PHE A 358 -27.14 -17.64 22.02
CA PHE A 358 -26.77 -19.04 22.26
C PHE A 358 -25.25 -19.22 22.10
N ALA A 359 -24.68 -20.22 22.73
CA ALA A 359 -23.26 -20.53 22.67
C ALA A 359 -22.97 -21.69 21.69
N GLN A 360 -21.74 -21.74 21.19
CA GLN A 360 -21.26 -22.89 20.42
C GLN A 360 -21.36 -24.16 21.25
N GLY A 361 -21.94 -25.20 20.69
CA GLY A 361 -22.18 -26.48 21.37
C GLY A 361 -23.53 -26.61 22.05
N ASP A 362 -24.32 -25.54 22.20
CA ASP A 362 -25.67 -25.59 22.69
C ASP A 362 -26.57 -26.41 21.74
N THR A 363 -27.54 -27.16 22.34
CA THR A 363 -28.44 -28.05 21.58
C THR A 363 -29.87 -27.50 21.51
N GLU A 364 -30.08 -26.23 21.78
CA GLU A 364 -31.38 -25.57 21.66
C GLU A 364 -31.84 -25.57 20.16
N ALA A 365 -32.95 -26.20 19.88
CA ALA A 365 -33.47 -26.35 18.51
C ALA A 365 -34.46 -25.21 18.19
N SER A 366 -33.97 -24.01 18.09
CA SER A 366 -34.75 -22.80 17.80
C SER A 366 -34.15 -22.00 16.64
N LEU A 367 -35.04 -21.41 15.82
CA LEU A 367 -34.70 -20.41 14.82
C LEU A 367 -34.94 -19.01 15.42
N PHE A 368 -34.02 -18.11 15.23
CA PHE A 368 -34.14 -16.72 15.67
C PHE A 368 -34.17 -15.79 14.47
N VAL A 369 -35.23 -14.99 14.36
CA VAL A 369 -35.36 -13.91 13.37
C VAL A 369 -35.03 -12.59 14.03
N ILE A 370 -34.06 -11.88 13.49
CA ILE A 370 -33.60 -10.62 14.03
C ILE A 370 -34.42 -9.48 13.46
N THR A 371 -35.03 -8.66 14.33
CA THR A 371 -35.82 -7.49 13.94
C THR A 371 -35.15 -6.17 14.31
N ALA A 372 -34.24 -6.17 15.28
CA ALA A 372 -33.47 -4.99 15.66
C ALA A 372 -32.13 -5.40 16.24
N GLY A 373 -31.12 -4.56 16.05
CA GLY A 373 -29.78 -4.71 16.63
C GLY A 373 -28.78 -5.40 15.69
N VAL A 374 -27.58 -5.59 16.21
CA VAL A 374 -26.46 -6.26 15.55
C VAL A 374 -25.89 -7.31 16.47
N PHE A 375 -25.70 -8.51 15.97
CA PHE A 375 -25.04 -9.61 16.65
C PHE A 375 -23.68 -9.88 16.02
N GLU A 376 -22.71 -10.31 16.82
CA GLU A 376 -21.46 -10.88 16.39
C GLU A 376 -21.53 -12.40 16.46
N VAL A 377 -21.07 -13.04 15.39
CA VAL A 377 -20.98 -14.51 15.28
C VAL A 377 -19.53 -14.90 15.38
N THR A 378 -19.18 -15.65 16.42
CA THR A 378 -17.83 -16.13 16.69
C THR A 378 -17.79 -17.65 16.77
N ARG A 379 -16.65 -18.23 16.41
CA ARG A 379 -16.40 -19.67 16.52
C ARG A 379 -15.07 -19.90 17.21
N GLN A 380 -15.08 -20.81 18.17
CA GLN A 380 -13.87 -21.30 18.82
C GLN A 380 -13.41 -22.59 18.16
N THR A 381 -12.15 -22.63 17.69
CA THR A 381 -11.51 -23.83 17.15
C THR A 381 -10.20 -24.03 17.92
N GLY A 382 -10.23 -25.01 18.86
CA GLY A 382 -9.14 -25.15 19.83
C GLY A 382 -9.03 -23.90 20.72
N GLU A 383 -7.85 -23.28 20.78
CA GLU A 383 -7.61 -22.04 21.53
C GLU A 383 -7.90 -20.77 20.72
N VAL A 384 -8.20 -20.87 19.44
CA VAL A 384 -8.40 -19.71 18.54
C VAL A 384 -9.87 -19.34 18.48
N LEU A 385 -10.19 -18.11 18.90
CA LEU A 385 -11.49 -17.50 18.71
C LEU A 385 -11.49 -16.70 17.41
N SER A 386 -12.31 -17.11 16.44
CA SER A 386 -12.43 -16.47 15.14
C SER A 386 -13.79 -15.79 14.98
N ARG A 387 -13.78 -14.53 14.54
CA ARG A 387 -15.01 -13.82 14.15
C ARG A 387 -15.43 -14.27 12.74
N ILE A 388 -16.61 -14.89 12.63
CA ILE A 388 -17.18 -15.33 11.37
C ILE A 388 -17.83 -14.14 10.64
N GLY A 389 -18.59 -13.30 11.38
CA GLY A 389 -19.28 -12.16 10.79
C GLY A 389 -20.18 -11.43 11.79
N ARG A 390 -20.98 -10.52 11.24
CA ARG A 390 -22.02 -9.80 11.97
C ARG A 390 -23.35 -9.93 11.24
N ILE A 391 -24.42 -10.09 11.97
CA ILE A 391 -25.79 -10.26 11.48
C ILE A 391 -26.71 -9.21 12.11
N THR A 392 -27.80 -8.86 11.43
CA THR A 392 -28.67 -7.74 11.82
C THR A 392 -30.13 -7.97 11.45
N ALA A 393 -30.97 -6.97 11.69
CA ALA A 393 -32.37 -6.99 11.31
C ALA A 393 -32.59 -7.43 9.86
N GLY A 394 -33.52 -8.36 9.66
CA GLY A 394 -33.80 -9.05 8.39
C GLY A 394 -32.97 -10.33 8.16
N ASP A 395 -32.00 -10.63 9.03
CA ASP A 395 -31.31 -11.93 9.05
C ASP A 395 -32.00 -12.89 10.02
N TYR A 396 -31.73 -14.18 9.86
CA TYR A 396 -32.13 -15.24 10.77
C TYR A 396 -30.95 -16.16 11.06
N ILE A 397 -31.01 -16.86 12.18
CA ILE A 397 -29.93 -17.77 12.61
C ILE A 397 -30.52 -18.90 13.47
N GLY A 398 -29.81 -20.03 13.59
CA GLY A 398 -30.23 -21.21 14.34
C GLY A 398 -30.93 -22.25 13.49
N GLU A 399 -31.11 -22.02 12.19
CA GLU A 399 -31.81 -22.91 11.24
C GLU A 399 -31.20 -24.31 11.24
N ILE A 400 -29.87 -24.44 11.29
CA ILE A 400 -29.19 -25.75 11.28
C ILE A 400 -29.53 -26.55 12.51
N GLY A 401 -29.46 -25.92 13.70
CA GLY A 401 -29.85 -26.58 14.97
C GLY A 401 -31.31 -26.98 15.00
N MET A 402 -32.19 -26.06 14.59
CA MET A 402 -33.65 -26.33 14.53
C MET A 402 -33.98 -27.46 13.57
N LEU A 403 -33.32 -27.57 12.43
CA LEU A 403 -33.61 -28.54 11.36
C LEU A 403 -32.97 -29.90 11.59
N THR A 404 -31.79 -29.95 12.18
CA THR A 404 -30.98 -31.17 12.27
C THR A 404 -30.79 -31.70 13.68
N GLY A 405 -31.17 -30.91 14.70
CA GLY A 405 -30.83 -31.20 16.09
C GLY A 405 -29.33 -31.15 16.41
N ALA A 406 -28.52 -30.66 15.45
CA ALA A 406 -27.08 -30.54 15.67
C ALA A 406 -26.79 -29.40 16.64
N PRO A 407 -25.75 -29.52 17.49
CA PRO A 407 -25.29 -28.43 18.33
C PRO A 407 -24.92 -27.19 17.50
N HIS A 408 -25.14 -26.00 18.08
CA HIS A 408 -24.79 -24.74 17.41
C HIS A 408 -23.31 -24.71 17.06
N ALA A 409 -22.99 -24.37 15.80
CA ALA A 409 -21.62 -24.35 15.28
C ALA A 409 -20.83 -23.10 15.66
N ALA A 410 -21.49 -22.10 16.22
CA ALA A 410 -20.91 -20.80 16.57
C ALA A 410 -21.63 -20.18 17.78
N THR A 411 -20.97 -19.23 18.45
CA THR A 411 -21.55 -18.39 19.50
C THR A 411 -22.07 -17.11 18.89
N VAL A 412 -23.28 -16.69 19.29
CA VAL A 412 -23.94 -15.46 18.82
C VAL A 412 -24.15 -14.53 20.00
N LYS A 413 -23.52 -13.33 19.93
CA LYS A 413 -23.50 -12.35 21.01
C LYS A 413 -24.02 -11.00 20.51
N ALA A 414 -24.87 -10.34 21.31
CA ALA A 414 -25.40 -9.02 21.01
C ALA A 414 -24.29 -7.95 21.13
N LEU A 415 -24.11 -7.11 20.09
CA LEU A 415 -23.23 -5.94 20.11
C LEU A 415 -23.98 -4.66 20.48
N THR A 416 -25.26 -4.60 20.17
CA THR A 416 -26.16 -3.48 20.47
C THR A 416 -27.40 -4.03 21.17
N PRO A 417 -28.31 -3.19 21.73
CA PRO A 417 -29.62 -3.68 22.12
C PRO A 417 -30.31 -4.37 20.95
N CYS A 418 -30.72 -5.62 21.14
CA CYS A 418 -31.25 -6.48 20.09
C CYS A 418 -32.65 -6.97 20.42
N THR A 419 -33.48 -7.11 19.38
CA THR A 419 -34.76 -7.77 19.46
C THR A 419 -34.79 -8.92 18.44
N VAL A 420 -35.10 -10.12 18.93
CA VAL A 420 -35.27 -11.30 18.09
C VAL A 420 -36.62 -11.95 18.35
N TYR A 421 -37.09 -12.69 17.36
CA TYR A 421 -38.27 -13.53 17.49
C TYR A 421 -37.83 -14.99 17.35
N GLU A 422 -38.11 -15.76 18.37
CA GLU A 422 -37.80 -17.18 18.45
C GLU A 422 -38.93 -18.00 17.88
N LEU A 423 -38.59 -18.99 17.04
CA LEU A 423 -39.46 -20.03 16.55
C LEU A 423 -38.88 -21.39 16.91
N ARG A 424 -39.61 -22.18 17.69
CA ARG A 424 -39.14 -23.45 18.21
C ARG A 424 -39.46 -24.60 17.28
N LYS A 425 -38.73 -25.71 17.39
CA LYS A 425 -38.94 -26.93 16.62
C LYS A 425 -40.36 -27.45 16.71
N ASP A 426 -40.94 -27.49 17.92
CA ASP A 426 -42.29 -28.00 18.19
C ASP A 426 -43.40 -27.23 17.45
N GLN A 427 -43.13 -25.96 17.13
CA GLN A 427 -44.04 -25.10 16.36
C GLN A 427 -43.93 -25.33 14.85
N VAL A 428 -42.73 -25.70 14.36
CA VAL A 428 -42.47 -25.94 12.93
C VAL A 428 -42.74 -27.40 12.52
N ALA A 429 -42.53 -28.36 13.41
CA ALA A 429 -42.67 -29.79 13.12
C ALA A 429 -44.02 -30.19 12.54
N PRO A 430 -45.18 -29.71 13.05
CA PRO A 430 -46.48 -30.06 12.47
C PRO A 430 -46.62 -29.58 11.03
N LEU A 431 -46.09 -28.41 10.74
CA LEU A 431 -46.15 -27.81 9.39
C LEU A 431 -45.31 -28.56 8.38
N LEU A 432 -44.10 -28.98 8.77
CA LEU A 432 -43.22 -29.79 7.92
C LEU A 432 -43.83 -31.18 7.65
N ALA A 433 -44.62 -31.72 8.58
CA ALA A 433 -45.34 -32.98 8.37
C ALA A 433 -46.52 -32.82 7.37
N GLU A 434 -47.17 -31.66 7.35
CA GLU A 434 -48.23 -31.32 6.42
C GLU A 434 -47.70 -30.98 5.01
N GLN A 435 -46.47 -30.44 4.91
CA GLN A 435 -45.89 -29.95 3.65
C GLN A 435 -44.44 -30.43 3.45
N PRO A 436 -44.23 -31.66 2.96
CA PRO A 436 -42.89 -32.25 2.79
C PRO A 436 -41.99 -31.50 1.79
N GLU A 437 -42.56 -30.75 0.84
CA GLU A 437 -41.82 -29.95 -0.13
C GLU A 437 -40.99 -28.84 0.52
N MET A 438 -41.42 -28.36 1.69
CA MET A 438 -40.68 -27.37 2.47
C MET A 438 -39.33 -27.89 2.99
N VAL A 439 -39.20 -29.20 3.22
CA VAL A 439 -37.96 -29.79 3.72
C VAL A 439 -36.80 -29.45 2.75
N HIS A 440 -37.07 -29.38 1.46
CA HIS A 440 -36.06 -29.03 0.46
C HIS A 440 -35.64 -27.55 0.54
N GLN A 441 -36.56 -26.61 0.79
CA GLN A 441 -36.27 -25.20 0.97
C GLN A 441 -35.42 -24.98 2.22
N PHE A 442 -35.76 -25.65 3.31
CA PHE A 442 -35.00 -25.65 4.55
C PHE A 442 -33.58 -26.22 4.36
N GLU A 443 -33.44 -27.31 3.59
CA GLU A 443 -32.14 -27.87 3.25
C GLU A 443 -31.25 -26.85 2.51
N LEU A 444 -31.79 -26.16 1.50
CA LEU A 444 -31.07 -25.15 0.74
C LEU A 444 -30.59 -23.99 1.64
N SER A 445 -31.43 -23.60 2.60
CA SER A 445 -31.07 -22.56 3.59
C SER A 445 -29.97 -23.03 4.53
N ALA A 446 -30.10 -24.23 5.10
CA ALA A 446 -29.07 -24.79 5.98
C ALA A 446 -27.73 -24.97 5.25
N ARG A 447 -27.72 -25.36 4.00
CA ARG A 447 -26.50 -25.44 3.15
C ARG A 447 -25.84 -24.07 2.96
N ARG A 448 -26.65 -23.01 2.74
CA ARG A 448 -26.12 -21.62 2.62
C ARG A 448 -25.50 -21.15 3.92
N GLY A 449 -26.18 -21.38 5.05
CA GLY A 449 -25.65 -21.04 6.38
C GLY A 449 -24.33 -21.77 6.66
N GLN A 450 -24.27 -23.07 6.38
CA GLN A 450 -23.04 -23.87 6.54
C GLN A 450 -21.89 -23.36 5.66
N ALA A 451 -22.15 -23.04 4.40
CA ALA A 451 -21.13 -22.50 3.48
C ALA A 451 -20.60 -21.12 3.93
N LEU A 452 -21.44 -20.29 4.58
CA LEU A 452 -20.99 -19.02 5.15
C LEU A 452 -20.07 -19.22 6.36
N ILE A 453 -20.42 -20.19 7.24
CA ILE A 453 -19.58 -20.56 8.38
C ILE A 453 -18.22 -21.11 7.89
N GLU A 454 -18.21 -21.93 6.86
CA GLU A 454 -17.00 -22.51 6.26
C GLU A 454 -16.12 -21.47 5.59
N ARG A 455 -16.68 -20.49 4.86
CA ARG A 455 -15.92 -19.39 4.24
C ARG A 455 -15.28 -18.49 5.28
N GLY A 456 -15.96 -18.24 6.40
CA GLY A 456 -15.39 -17.52 7.54
C GLY A 456 -14.25 -18.29 8.21
N VAL A 457 -14.25 -19.63 8.12
CA VAL A 457 -13.23 -20.53 8.70
C VAL A 457 -12.10 -20.86 7.71
N ALA A 458 -12.35 -20.80 6.39
CA ALA A 458 -11.31 -21.07 5.36
C ALA A 458 -10.12 -20.08 5.44
N ALA A 459 -10.27 -18.98 6.19
CA ALA A 459 -9.15 -18.13 6.60
C ALA A 459 -8.34 -18.71 7.78
N SER A 460 -8.82 -19.78 8.46
CA SER A 460 -8.13 -20.40 9.59
C SER A 460 -8.60 -21.86 9.78
N VAL A 461 -7.87 -22.80 9.20
CA VAL A 461 -7.84 -24.27 9.48
C VAL A 461 -9.12 -25.07 9.16
N GLY A 462 -8.94 -26.10 8.34
CA GLY A 462 -9.97 -27.03 7.87
C GLY A 462 -10.70 -27.77 8.98
N THR A 463 -12.01 -27.73 8.91
CA THR A 463 -12.94 -28.55 9.71
C THR A 463 -13.93 -29.25 8.77
N ALA A 464 -14.19 -30.53 9.02
CA ALA A 464 -15.01 -31.37 8.17
C ALA A 464 -16.46 -30.86 8.06
N ALA A 465 -16.87 -30.51 6.84
CA ALA A 465 -18.25 -30.21 6.49
C ALA A 465 -19.12 -31.47 6.60
N ILE A 466 -20.38 -31.31 7.01
CA ILE A 466 -21.37 -32.39 6.92
C ILE A 466 -21.62 -32.65 5.40
N PRO A 467 -21.43 -33.89 4.90
CA PRO A 467 -21.68 -34.16 3.49
C PRO A 467 -23.09 -33.78 3.11
N PRO A 468 -23.34 -33.25 1.89
CA PRO A 468 -24.66 -32.80 1.44
C PRO A 468 -25.76 -33.86 1.54
N GLU A 469 -25.45 -35.11 1.28
CA GLU A 469 -26.37 -36.23 1.35
C GLU A 469 -26.77 -36.58 2.79
N ALA A 470 -25.89 -36.37 3.76
CA ALA A 470 -26.15 -36.60 5.16
C ALA A 470 -27.05 -35.52 5.83
N LEU A 471 -27.18 -34.33 5.25
CA LEU A 471 -27.98 -33.25 5.79
C LEU A 471 -29.48 -33.54 5.67
N LEU A 472 -29.91 -33.99 4.51
CA LEU A 472 -31.31 -34.34 4.23
C LEU A 472 -31.80 -35.51 5.09
N ASP A 473 -30.94 -36.53 5.24
CA ASP A 473 -31.23 -37.67 6.11
C ASP A 473 -31.30 -37.28 7.59
N ARG A 474 -30.45 -36.34 8.03
CA ARG A 474 -30.51 -35.81 9.38
C ARG A 474 -31.78 -35.00 9.65
N ILE A 475 -32.20 -34.15 8.71
CA ILE A 475 -33.47 -33.40 8.83
C ILE A 475 -34.64 -34.37 8.92
N ARG A 476 -34.70 -35.36 8.05
CA ARG A 476 -35.75 -36.37 8.07
C ARG A 476 -35.79 -37.18 9.37
N ALA A 477 -34.63 -37.65 9.82
CA ALA A 477 -34.49 -38.39 11.07
C ALA A 477 -34.89 -37.56 12.28
N PHE A 478 -34.50 -36.27 12.32
CA PHE A 478 -34.79 -35.39 13.44
C PHE A 478 -36.26 -35.02 13.58
N PHE A 479 -36.98 -34.91 12.46
CA PHE A 479 -38.43 -34.67 12.46
C PHE A 479 -39.27 -35.97 12.38
N HIS A 480 -38.63 -37.14 12.45
CA HIS A 480 -39.31 -38.47 12.39
C HIS A 480 -40.18 -38.69 11.12
N PHE A 481 -39.75 -38.13 9.98
CA PHE A 481 -40.40 -38.39 8.72
C PHE A 481 -40.10 -39.83 8.26
N THR A 482 -41.10 -40.72 8.30
CA THR A 482 -41.04 -42.01 7.61
C THR A 482 -41.10 -41.78 6.08
N ARG A 483 -40.31 -42.57 5.33
CA ARG A 483 -40.24 -42.53 3.87
C ARG A 483 -41.61 -42.75 3.24
#